data_064c492244527a33a3f749973427da7a
#
_entry.id   064c492244527a33a3f749973427da7a
#
_cell.length_a   1.000
_cell.length_b   1.000
_cell.length_c   1.000
_cell.angle_alpha   90.00
_cell.angle_beta   90.00
_cell.angle_gamma   90.00
#
_symmetry.space_group_name_H-M   'P 1'
#
loop_
_entity.id
_entity.type
_entity.pdbx_description
1 polymer ?
#
loop_
_entity_poly.entity_id
_entity_poly.type
_entity_poly.pdbx_seq_one_letter_code
_entity_poly.pdbx_strand_id
1 'polypeptide(L)'
;MKRFAIFISLHLFLFLLVIVYQAQSSEWTIDRYKTLSFARVSGEVTHGDNLNFWIRAEDNCEKVYNTFTVYTYEKPGDIKQLLNKNIPIKLNGEELTAKVQDITPFLMGYRYHLSLGSFPIRDYVYFLKEFYDEFQKYEIEIVDGVDFKSSKYFDIRTNSWKLDELVPSVLEANKLCNEISHKKL
;
A
#
# COMPACT_ATOMS: atom_id res chain seq x y z
N MET A 1 -8.56 -38.65 37.25
CA MET A 1 -8.99 -38.40 35.86
C MET A 1 -9.42 -36.96 35.55
N LYS A 2 -10.19 -36.24 36.39
CA LYS A 2 -10.64 -34.86 36.10
C LYS A 2 -9.49 -33.83 35.95
N ARG A 3 -8.40 -33.95 36.70
CA ARG A 3 -7.24 -33.00 36.62
C ARG A 3 -6.45 -33.17 35.34
N PHE A 4 -6.39 -34.34 34.74
CA PHE A 4 -5.68 -34.61 33.49
C PHE A 4 -6.43 -34.02 32.28
N ALA A 5 -7.75 -34.06 32.28
CA ALA A 5 -8.59 -33.48 31.22
C ALA A 5 -8.51 -31.96 31.17
N ILE A 6 -8.37 -31.29 32.32
CA ILE A 6 -8.22 -29.81 32.40
C ILE A 6 -6.87 -29.39 31.82
N PHE A 7 -5.79 -30.13 32.05
CA PHE A 7 -4.46 -29.84 31.52
C PHE A 7 -4.42 -29.95 29.99
N ILE A 8 -5.02 -30.97 29.41
CA ILE A 8 -5.09 -31.15 27.96
C ILE A 8 -5.92 -30.05 27.31
N SER A 9 -7.06 -29.67 27.90
CA SER A 9 -7.91 -28.59 27.39
C SER A 9 -7.21 -27.23 27.40
N LEU A 10 -6.43 -26.91 28.44
CA LEU A 10 -5.69 -25.67 28.55
C LEU A 10 -4.56 -25.60 27.52
N HIS A 11 -3.84 -26.68 27.26
CA HIS A 11 -2.79 -26.72 26.25
C HIS A 11 -3.34 -26.61 24.81
N LEU A 12 -4.48 -27.24 24.55
CA LEU A 12 -5.16 -27.14 23.25
C LEU A 12 -5.67 -25.73 22.98
N PHE A 13 -6.18 -25.05 24.01
CA PHE A 13 -6.61 -23.64 23.89
C PHE A 13 -5.44 -22.68 23.68
N LEU A 14 -4.31 -22.90 24.37
CA LEU A 14 -3.08 -22.11 24.13
C LEU A 14 -2.54 -22.34 22.71
N PHE A 15 -2.57 -23.58 22.22
CA PHE A 15 -2.10 -23.92 20.88
C PHE A 15 -2.97 -23.27 19.79
N LEU A 16 -4.29 -23.22 19.97
CA LEU A 16 -5.23 -22.53 19.09
C LEU A 16 -5.00 -21.01 19.09
N LEU A 17 -4.71 -20.41 20.25
CA LEU A 17 -4.38 -18.97 20.34
C LEU A 17 -3.09 -18.65 19.60
N VAL A 18 -2.06 -19.47 19.65
CA VAL A 18 -0.80 -19.27 18.92
C VAL A 18 -1.02 -19.36 17.41
N ILE A 19 -1.86 -20.27 16.93
CA ILE A 19 -2.17 -20.41 15.50
C ILE A 19 -2.93 -19.18 14.98
N VAL A 20 -3.85 -18.62 15.77
CA VAL A 20 -4.59 -17.41 15.38
C VAL A 20 -3.68 -16.16 15.32
N TYR A 21 -2.65 -16.09 16.14
CA TYR A 21 -1.69 -14.99 16.11
C TYR A 21 -0.73 -15.03 14.92
N GLN A 22 -0.52 -16.15 14.27
CA GLN A 22 0.35 -16.28 13.09
C GLN A 22 -0.36 -15.97 11.76
N ALA A 23 -1.66 -15.76 11.76
CA ALA A 23 -2.46 -15.58 10.53
C ALA A 23 -2.61 -14.12 10.07
N GLN A 24 -1.85 -13.19 10.59
CA GLN A 24 -1.81 -11.80 10.11
C GLN A 24 -0.56 -11.53 9.25
N SER A 25 -0.33 -12.36 8.25
CA SER A 25 0.52 -11.95 7.14
C SER A 25 -0.23 -10.88 6.32
N SER A 26 0.46 -9.84 5.92
CA SER A 26 -0.07 -8.87 4.96
C SER A 26 -0.39 -9.61 3.67
N GLU A 27 -1.67 -9.85 3.40
CA GLU A 27 -2.07 -10.57 2.19
C GLU A 27 -1.95 -9.64 1.00
N TRP A 28 -0.96 -9.88 0.15
CA TRP A 28 -0.81 -9.20 -1.11
C TRP A 28 -1.87 -9.65 -2.09
N THR A 29 -2.55 -8.68 -2.69
CA THR A 29 -3.45 -8.93 -3.83
C THR A 29 -2.68 -8.67 -5.11
N ILE A 30 -2.55 -9.69 -5.95
CA ILE A 30 -1.92 -9.59 -7.26
C ILE A 30 -3.00 -9.90 -8.29
N ASP A 31 -3.29 -8.93 -9.17
CA ASP A 31 -4.37 -9.07 -10.13
C ASP A 31 -4.12 -8.19 -11.36
N ARG A 32 -5.03 -8.25 -12.32
CA ARG A 32 -4.99 -7.50 -13.57
C ARG A 32 -6.35 -6.85 -13.87
N TYR A 33 -6.28 -5.69 -14.49
CA TYR A 33 -7.47 -5.01 -14.98
C TYR A 33 -7.19 -4.41 -16.37
N LYS A 34 -7.90 -4.88 -17.40
CA LYS A 34 -7.69 -4.45 -18.80
C LYS A 34 -6.23 -4.62 -19.24
N THR A 35 -5.51 -3.50 -19.38
CA THR A 35 -4.12 -3.42 -19.88
C THR A 35 -3.11 -3.18 -18.76
N LEU A 36 -3.52 -3.30 -17.51
CA LEU A 36 -2.61 -3.15 -16.37
C LEU A 36 -2.71 -4.33 -15.41
N SER A 37 -1.61 -4.59 -14.74
CA SER A 37 -1.51 -5.49 -13.61
C SER A 37 -1.09 -4.71 -12.37
N PHE A 38 -1.27 -5.28 -11.21
CA PHE A 38 -0.85 -4.65 -9.97
C PHE A 38 -0.54 -5.66 -8.87
N ALA A 39 0.34 -5.24 -7.97
CA ALA A 39 0.49 -5.80 -6.63
C ALA A 39 0.01 -4.75 -5.62
N ARG A 40 -0.73 -5.17 -4.61
CA ARG A 40 -1.36 -4.31 -3.61
C ARG A 40 -1.32 -4.95 -2.24
N VAL A 41 -1.09 -4.13 -1.22
CA VAL A 41 -1.20 -4.52 0.19
C VAL A 41 -2.05 -3.50 0.94
N SER A 42 -2.87 -3.98 1.90
CA SER A 42 -3.71 -3.12 2.74
C SER A 42 -2.92 -2.51 3.89
N GLY A 43 -3.30 -1.29 4.29
CA GLY A 43 -2.68 -0.58 5.40
C GLY A 43 -3.00 -1.21 6.76
N GLU A 44 -2.08 -1.03 7.69
CA GLU A 44 -2.20 -1.56 9.06
C GLU A 44 -2.97 -0.61 10.00
N VAL A 45 -2.93 0.71 9.73
CA VAL A 45 -3.55 1.73 10.59
C VAL A 45 -4.98 2.00 10.13
N THR A 46 -5.18 2.26 8.83
CA THR A 46 -6.49 2.55 8.26
C THR A 46 -6.92 1.44 7.32
N HIS A 47 -8.01 0.77 7.69
CA HIS A 47 -8.58 -0.25 6.82
C HIS A 47 -9.11 0.38 5.53
N GLY A 48 -8.67 -0.16 4.39
CA GLY A 48 -9.02 0.34 3.05
C GLY A 48 -7.96 1.24 2.42
N ASP A 49 -6.99 1.74 3.18
CA ASP A 49 -5.80 2.35 2.60
C ASP A 49 -4.91 1.27 1.99
N ASN A 50 -4.35 1.56 0.82
CA ASN A 50 -3.57 0.58 0.08
C ASN A 50 -2.27 1.17 -0.41
N LEU A 51 -1.20 0.39 -0.35
CA LEU A 51 0.02 0.60 -1.11
C LEU A 51 -0.07 -0.22 -2.39
N ASN A 52 0.21 0.40 -3.55
CA ASN A 52 0.00 -0.22 -4.84
C ASN A 52 1.23 -0.04 -5.74
N PHE A 53 1.50 -1.07 -6.53
CA PHE A 53 2.52 -1.11 -7.57
C PHE A 53 1.84 -1.51 -8.87
N TRP A 54 1.60 -0.51 -9.75
CA TRP A 54 0.91 -0.70 -11.02
C TRP A 54 1.90 -0.86 -12.15
N ILE A 55 1.61 -1.76 -13.08
CA ILE A 55 2.43 -2.03 -14.26
C ILE A 55 1.50 -2.01 -15.47
N ARG A 56 1.88 -1.29 -16.53
CA ARG A 56 1.04 -1.07 -17.69
C ARG A 56 1.60 -1.74 -18.94
N ALA A 57 0.74 -2.39 -19.71
CA ALA A 57 1.10 -2.95 -21.00
C ALA A 57 1.47 -1.86 -22.04
N GLU A 58 0.91 -0.64 -21.89
CA GLU A 58 1.24 0.49 -22.76
C GLU A 58 2.70 0.95 -22.61
N ASP A 59 3.32 0.67 -21.47
CA ASP A 59 4.74 0.93 -21.21
C ASP A 59 5.60 -0.32 -21.44
N ASN A 60 5.13 -1.28 -22.24
CA ASN A 60 5.79 -2.57 -22.47
C ASN A 60 6.10 -3.34 -21.17
N CYS A 61 5.35 -3.10 -20.09
CA CYS A 61 5.59 -3.64 -18.76
C CYS A 61 6.97 -3.29 -18.17
N GLU A 62 7.61 -2.25 -18.66
CA GLU A 62 8.97 -1.85 -18.25
C GLU A 62 8.99 -0.87 -17.06
N LYS A 63 7.82 -0.31 -16.69
CA LYS A 63 7.70 0.66 -15.61
C LYS A 63 6.73 0.18 -14.55
N VAL A 64 7.09 0.47 -13.30
CA VAL A 64 6.21 0.33 -12.14
C VAL A 64 5.83 1.72 -11.61
N TYR A 65 4.55 1.93 -11.34
CA TYR A 65 3.98 3.14 -10.75
C TYR A 65 3.69 2.85 -9.28
N ASN A 66 4.45 3.46 -8.38
CA ASN A 66 4.23 3.34 -6.95
C ASN A 66 3.23 4.40 -6.50
N THR A 67 2.13 3.94 -5.90
CA THR A 67 1.04 4.80 -5.41
C THR A 67 0.51 4.28 -4.11
N PHE A 68 -0.12 5.16 -3.35
CA PHE A 68 -0.88 4.76 -2.17
C PHE A 68 -2.22 5.49 -2.11
N THR A 69 -3.17 4.89 -1.41
CA THR A 69 -4.47 5.50 -1.15
C THR A 69 -4.60 5.83 0.31
N VAL A 70 -5.23 6.97 0.59
CA VAL A 70 -5.59 7.42 1.93
C VAL A 70 -7.05 7.78 1.96
N TYR A 71 -7.76 7.25 2.95
CA TYR A 71 -9.13 7.62 3.22
C TYR A 71 -9.19 8.67 4.33
N THR A 72 -10.12 9.63 4.21
CA THR A 72 -10.36 10.66 5.23
C THR A 72 -11.83 11.01 5.32
N TYR A 73 -12.29 11.38 6.53
CA TYR A 73 -13.62 11.95 6.76
C TYR A 73 -13.63 13.47 6.60
N GLU A 74 -12.47 14.12 6.50
CA GLU A 74 -12.38 15.58 6.32
C GLU A 74 -12.94 16.01 4.97
N LYS A 75 -13.72 17.11 4.97
CA LYS A 75 -14.43 17.64 3.80
C LYS A 75 -14.23 19.14 3.64
N PRO A 76 -12.99 19.62 3.53
CA PRO A 76 -12.74 21.04 3.31
C PRO A 76 -13.29 21.49 1.96
N GLY A 77 -13.88 22.71 1.89
CA GLY A 77 -14.49 23.23 0.67
C GLY A 77 -13.53 23.39 -0.50
N ASP A 78 -12.24 23.47 -0.23
CA ASP A 78 -11.18 23.62 -1.21
C ASP A 78 -10.45 22.31 -1.55
N ILE A 79 -11.00 21.16 -1.18
CA ILE A 79 -10.39 19.83 -1.37
C ILE A 79 -9.91 19.59 -2.81
N LYS A 80 -10.67 20.06 -3.81
CA LYS A 80 -10.34 19.90 -5.22
C LYS A 80 -9.09 20.67 -5.64
N GLN A 81 -8.67 21.67 -4.87
CA GLN A 81 -7.45 22.45 -5.16
C GLN A 81 -6.18 21.62 -4.95
N LEU A 82 -6.28 20.49 -4.22
CA LEU A 82 -5.16 19.56 -4.06
C LEU A 82 -4.92 18.70 -5.30
N LEU A 83 -5.89 18.55 -6.19
CA LEU A 83 -5.72 17.72 -7.39
C LEU A 83 -4.52 18.20 -8.23
N ASN A 84 -3.66 17.27 -8.60
CA ASN A 84 -2.40 17.48 -9.31
C ASN A 84 -1.33 18.25 -8.51
N LYS A 85 -1.54 18.56 -7.23
CA LYS A 85 -0.52 19.16 -6.37
C LYS A 85 0.38 18.11 -5.76
N ASN A 86 1.61 18.50 -5.47
CA ASN A 86 2.51 17.75 -4.62
C ASN A 86 2.26 18.16 -3.16
N ILE A 87 2.03 17.18 -2.30
CA ILE A 87 1.91 17.40 -0.86
C ILE A 87 3.13 16.83 -0.14
N PRO A 88 3.58 17.45 0.94
CA PRO A 88 4.72 16.97 1.70
C PRO A 88 4.36 15.72 2.49
N ILE A 89 5.25 14.74 2.44
CA ILE A 89 5.15 13.50 3.19
C ILE A 89 6.51 13.14 3.80
N LYS A 90 6.50 12.20 4.73
CA LYS A 90 7.69 11.44 5.12
C LYS A 90 7.47 9.97 4.78
N LEU A 91 8.48 9.36 4.19
CA LEU A 91 8.54 7.92 3.97
C LEU A 91 9.63 7.36 4.90
N ASN A 92 9.24 6.56 5.87
CA ASN A 92 10.13 6.03 6.91
C ASN A 92 11.02 7.11 7.57
N GLY A 93 10.46 8.32 7.74
CA GLY A 93 11.16 9.48 8.31
C GLY A 93 11.83 10.40 7.28
N GLU A 94 12.09 9.94 6.05
CA GLU A 94 12.70 10.74 4.99
C GLU A 94 11.69 11.67 4.33
N GLU A 95 12.06 12.94 4.16
CA GLU A 95 11.21 13.97 3.56
C GLU A 95 11.08 13.78 2.05
N LEU A 96 9.86 13.64 1.58
CA LEU A 96 9.48 13.47 0.17
C LEU A 96 8.24 14.29 -0.17
N THR A 97 7.82 14.20 -1.43
CA THR A 97 6.51 14.69 -1.85
C THR A 97 5.73 13.60 -2.56
N ALA A 98 4.42 13.59 -2.39
CA ALA A 98 3.50 12.74 -3.14
C ALA A 98 2.56 13.60 -3.98
N LYS A 99 2.36 13.22 -5.25
CA LYS A 99 1.42 13.91 -6.13
C LYS A 99 0.01 13.40 -5.92
N VAL A 100 -0.93 14.27 -5.64
CA VAL A 100 -2.36 13.95 -5.60
C VAL A 100 -2.86 13.70 -7.02
N GLN A 101 -3.11 12.47 -7.40
CA GLN A 101 -3.57 12.08 -8.73
C GLN A 101 -5.08 12.12 -8.89
N ASP A 102 -5.79 11.72 -7.82
CA ASP A 102 -7.25 11.66 -7.82
C ASP A 102 -7.82 11.86 -6.42
N ILE A 103 -9.03 12.41 -6.36
CA ILE A 103 -9.82 12.59 -5.13
C ILE A 103 -11.25 12.19 -5.43
N THR A 104 -11.65 11.03 -4.95
CA THR A 104 -12.99 10.48 -5.17
C THR A 104 -13.81 10.46 -3.89
N PRO A 105 -15.10 10.83 -3.94
CA PRO A 105 -16.02 10.55 -2.85
C PRO A 105 -16.06 9.05 -2.55
N PHE A 106 -15.95 8.69 -1.28
CA PHE A 106 -15.94 7.29 -0.85
C PHE A 106 -16.59 7.16 0.52
N LEU A 107 -17.65 6.37 0.63
CA LEU A 107 -18.46 6.27 1.85
C LEU A 107 -18.87 7.67 2.38
N MET A 108 -18.53 7.99 3.62
CA MET A 108 -18.83 9.29 4.24
C MET A 108 -17.70 10.32 4.12
N GLY A 109 -16.66 10.05 3.32
CA GLY A 109 -15.48 10.90 3.19
C GLY A 109 -14.96 10.96 1.76
N TYR A 110 -13.63 11.05 1.66
CA TYR A 110 -12.90 11.04 0.40
C TYR A 110 -11.78 10.03 0.44
N ARG A 111 -11.50 9.44 -0.71
CA ARG A 111 -10.30 8.65 -0.95
C ARG A 111 -9.37 9.44 -1.86
N TYR A 112 -8.17 9.67 -1.40
CA TYR A 112 -7.09 10.25 -2.17
C TYR A 112 -6.26 9.14 -2.80
N HIS A 113 -5.89 9.33 -4.06
CA HIS A 113 -4.91 8.51 -4.75
C HIS A 113 -3.64 9.35 -4.95
N LEU A 114 -2.57 8.93 -4.30
CA LEU A 114 -1.31 9.65 -4.23
C LEU A 114 -0.21 8.85 -4.94
N SER A 115 0.64 9.54 -5.70
CA SER A 115 1.75 8.93 -6.44
C SER A 115 3.09 9.32 -5.84
N LEU A 116 3.95 8.33 -5.65
CA LEU A 116 5.37 8.50 -5.33
C LEU A 116 6.24 8.58 -6.59
N GLY A 117 5.69 8.20 -7.75
CA GLY A 117 6.39 8.26 -9.02
C GLY A 117 6.26 6.99 -9.86
N SER A 118 7.03 6.98 -10.95
CA SER A 118 7.17 5.80 -11.82
C SER A 118 8.66 5.53 -12.07
N PHE A 119 9.02 4.25 -12.09
CA PHE A 119 10.41 3.82 -12.10
C PHE A 119 10.60 2.67 -13.09
N PRO A 120 11.78 2.53 -13.74
CA PRO A 120 12.13 1.33 -14.48
C PRO A 120 12.05 0.11 -13.56
N ILE A 121 11.29 -0.90 -13.94
CA ILE A 121 10.99 -2.03 -13.02
C ILE A 121 12.25 -2.77 -12.58
N ARG A 122 13.22 -2.94 -13.47
CA ARG A 122 14.46 -3.65 -13.16
C ARG A 122 15.21 -2.99 -11.99
N ASP A 123 15.43 -1.68 -12.10
CA ASP A 123 16.19 -0.93 -11.10
C ASP A 123 15.39 -0.78 -9.81
N TYR A 124 14.06 -0.62 -9.94
CA TYR A 124 13.19 -0.44 -8.79
C TYR A 124 13.04 -1.71 -7.96
N VAL A 125 13.07 -2.89 -8.55
CA VAL A 125 13.07 -4.16 -7.81
C VAL A 125 14.31 -4.30 -6.92
N TYR A 126 15.48 -3.85 -7.38
CA TYR A 126 16.68 -3.82 -6.53
C TYR A 126 16.53 -2.84 -5.37
N PHE A 127 16.05 -1.63 -5.67
CA PHE A 127 15.74 -0.64 -4.62
C PHE A 127 14.73 -1.17 -3.60
N LEU A 128 13.64 -1.81 -4.04
CA LEU A 128 12.62 -2.37 -3.14
C LEU A 128 13.19 -3.48 -2.24
N LYS A 129 14.13 -4.26 -2.75
CA LYS A 129 14.81 -5.29 -1.95
C LYS A 129 15.67 -4.65 -0.86
N GLU A 130 16.52 -3.69 -1.21
CA GLU A 130 17.35 -2.95 -0.24
C GLU A 130 16.48 -2.23 0.79
N PHE A 131 15.40 -1.59 0.34
CA PHE A 131 14.44 -0.93 1.20
C PHE A 131 13.78 -1.90 2.19
N TYR A 132 13.39 -3.10 1.74
CA TYR A 132 12.83 -4.13 2.60
C TYR A 132 13.85 -4.64 3.63
N ASP A 133 15.08 -4.87 3.20
CA ASP A 133 16.16 -5.34 4.09
C ASP A 133 16.44 -4.32 5.22
N GLU A 134 16.27 -3.03 4.94
CA GLU A 134 16.50 -1.95 5.91
C GLU A 134 15.27 -1.70 6.83
N PHE A 135 14.07 -1.57 6.25
CA PHE A 135 12.90 -1.04 6.98
C PHE A 135 11.83 -2.08 7.28
N GLN A 136 11.70 -3.14 6.48
CA GLN A 136 10.68 -4.19 6.57
C GLN A 136 9.21 -3.69 6.48
N LYS A 137 8.99 -2.38 6.46
CA LYS A 137 7.69 -1.73 6.31
C LYS A 137 7.80 -0.42 5.54
N TYR A 138 6.71 -0.05 4.88
CA TYR A 138 6.46 1.30 4.38
C TYR A 138 5.69 2.07 5.44
N GLU A 139 6.22 3.17 5.92
CA GLU A 139 5.50 4.08 6.80
C GLU A 139 5.45 5.46 6.16
N ILE A 140 4.25 5.93 5.87
CA ILE A 140 4.04 7.25 5.28
C ILE A 140 3.31 8.12 6.29
N GLU A 141 3.89 9.30 6.55
CA GLU A 141 3.28 10.39 7.29
C GLU A 141 3.03 11.57 6.35
N ILE A 142 1.78 12.06 6.28
CA ILE A 142 1.44 13.31 5.59
C ILE A 142 1.72 14.45 6.56
N VAL A 143 2.68 15.31 6.21
CA VAL A 143 3.17 16.37 7.10
C VAL A 143 2.71 17.75 6.64
N ASP A 144 2.84 18.75 7.50
CA ASP A 144 2.56 20.14 7.16
C ASP A 144 3.64 20.69 6.22
N GLY A 145 3.26 21.56 5.30
CA GLY A 145 4.15 22.33 4.44
C GLY A 145 3.91 23.84 4.62
N VAL A 146 4.63 24.66 3.84
CA VAL A 146 4.54 26.13 3.92
C VAL A 146 3.08 26.60 3.74
N ASP A 147 2.41 26.14 2.69
CA ASP A 147 1.02 26.50 2.37
C ASP A 147 0.05 25.30 2.47
N PHE A 148 0.45 24.26 3.19
CA PHE A 148 -0.33 23.05 3.32
C PHE A 148 -0.44 22.62 4.79
N LYS A 149 -1.68 22.50 5.26
CA LYS A 149 -2.01 21.99 6.59
C LYS A 149 -2.63 20.60 6.48
N SER A 150 -1.86 19.58 6.80
CA SER A 150 -2.26 18.18 6.68
C SER A 150 -3.54 17.87 7.45
N SER A 151 -3.68 18.39 8.66
CA SER A 151 -4.87 18.20 9.52
C SER A 151 -6.16 18.80 8.97
N LYS A 152 -6.09 19.69 7.97
CA LYS A 152 -7.26 20.23 7.28
C LYS A 152 -7.90 19.20 6.33
N TYR A 153 -7.08 18.29 5.80
CA TYR A 153 -7.49 17.37 4.73
C TYR A 153 -7.49 15.90 5.16
N PHE A 154 -6.78 15.59 6.25
CA PHE A 154 -6.58 14.22 6.71
C PHE A 154 -6.78 14.11 8.21
N ASP A 155 -7.76 13.35 8.65
CA ASP A 155 -8.01 12.99 10.05
C ASP A 155 -6.95 11.98 10.55
N ILE A 156 -6.57 11.02 9.71
CA ILE A 156 -5.45 10.11 9.95
C ILE A 156 -4.34 10.43 8.94
N ARG A 157 -3.16 10.80 9.44
CA ARG A 157 -2.05 11.29 8.63
C ARG A 157 -0.92 10.30 8.46
N THR A 158 -0.91 9.24 9.26
CA THR A 158 0.12 8.21 9.22
C THR A 158 -0.52 6.86 8.93
N ASN A 159 0.08 6.13 7.99
CA ASN A 159 -0.26 4.74 7.74
C ASN A 159 1.00 3.92 7.49
N SER A 160 0.92 2.62 7.72
CA SER A 160 2.01 1.69 7.47
C SER A 160 1.52 0.45 6.72
N TRP A 161 2.43 -0.14 5.96
CA TRP A 161 2.20 -1.36 5.20
C TRP A 161 3.36 -2.31 5.42
N LYS A 162 3.07 -3.55 5.79
CA LYS A 162 4.08 -4.62 5.84
C LYS A 162 4.55 -4.94 4.44
N LEU A 163 5.85 -5.19 4.31
CA LEU A 163 6.49 -5.44 3.03
C LEU A 163 6.88 -6.91 2.82
N ASP A 164 6.42 -7.81 3.71
CA ASP A 164 6.58 -9.24 3.49
C ASP A 164 6.05 -9.60 2.10
N GLU A 165 6.81 -10.37 1.31
CA GLU A 165 6.47 -10.74 -0.07
C GLU A 165 6.42 -9.56 -1.08
N LEU A 166 6.96 -8.36 -0.76
CA LEU A 166 6.94 -7.18 -1.63
C LEU A 166 7.54 -7.49 -3.01
N VAL A 167 8.79 -7.91 -3.05
CA VAL A 167 9.51 -8.14 -4.32
C VAL A 167 8.88 -9.28 -5.12
N PRO A 168 8.60 -10.45 -4.55
CA PRO A 168 7.85 -11.51 -5.23
C PRO A 168 6.53 -11.03 -5.82
N SER A 169 5.76 -10.25 -5.08
CA SER A 169 4.45 -9.73 -5.52
C SER A 169 4.55 -8.77 -6.71
N VAL A 170 5.54 -7.87 -6.69
CA VAL A 170 5.78 -6.93 -7.80
C VAL A 170 6.25 -7.68 -9.06
N LEU A 171 7.11 -8.70 -8.90
CA LEU A 171 7.56 -9.53 -10.01
C LEU A 171 6.44 -10.38 -10.62
N GLU A 172 5.54 -10.92 -9.80
CA GLU A 172 4.37 -11.66 -10.31
C GLU A 172 3.40 -10.73 -11.04
N ALA A 173 3.17 -9.50 -10.53
CA ALA A 173 2.41 -8.49 -11.26
C ALA A 173 3.06 -8.14 -12.61
N ASN A 174 4.40 -8.06 -12.68
CA ASN A 174 5.09 -7.83 -13.95
C ASN A 174 4.91 -8.99 -14.94
N LYS A 175 4.98 -10.22 -14.47
CA LYS A 175 4.71 -11.42 -15.28
C LYS A 175 3.28 -11.38 -15.83
N LEU A 176 2.27 -11.06 -15.03
CA LEU A 176 0.88 -10.90 -15.47
C LEU A 176 0.74 -9.81 -16.55
N CYS A 177 1.46 -8.68 -16.42
CA CYS A 177 1.49 -7.63 -17.43
C CYS A 177 2.01 -8.16 -18.77
N ASN A 178 3.12 -8.89 -18.75
CA ASN A 178 3.71 -9.48 -19.98
C ASN A 178 2.75 -10.48 -20.66
N GLU A 179 2.01 -11.28 -19.89
CA GLU A 179 0.99 -12.16 -20.43
C GLU A 179 -0.15 -11.42 -21.14
N ILE A 180 -0.51 -10.20 -20.65
CA ILE A 180 -1.51 -9.35 -21.31
C ILE A 180 -0.96 -8.83 -22.64
N SER A 181 0.29 -8.37 -22.66
CA SER A 181 0.94 -7.81 -23.84
C SER A 181 1.05 -8.83 -24.96
N HIS A 182 1.42 -10.08 -24.64
CA HIS A 182 1.53 -11.17 -25.62
C HIS A 182 0.20 -11.66 -26.18
N LYS A 183 -0.93 -11.45 -25.51
CA LYS A 183 -2.26 -11.84 -26.02
C LYS A 183 -2.85 -10.86 -27.03
N LYS A 184 -2.23 -9.68 -27.21
CA LYS A 184 -2.66 -8.66 -28.18
C LYS A 184 -1.97 -8.79 -29.55
N LEU A 185 -1.01 -9.69 -29.69
CA LEU A 185 -0.34 -10.06 -30.94
C LEU A 185 -0.99 -11.31 -31.56
#